data_1683389dbbba6969dfc61fed725408c7
#
_entry.id   1683389dbbba6969dfc61fed725408c7
#
_cell.length_a   1.000
_cell.length_b   1.000
_cell.length_c   1.000
_cell.angle_alpha   90.00
_cell.angle_beta   90.00
_cell.angle_gamma   90.00
#
_symmetry.space_group_name_H-M   'P 1'
#
loop_
_entity.id
_entity.type
_entity.pdbx_description
1 polymer ?
#
loop_
_entity_poly.entity_id
_entity_poly.type
_entity_poly.pdbx_seq_one_letter_code
_entity_poly.pdbx_strand_id
1 'polypeptide(L)'
;MALSDPLLSVVMPVYNERASVEEMIRRVLAVKMRIQLIVVDDASTDGTGPLLDQLQRELGFTLFRHPRNAGKGAALRRGFAAVTGDIVVIQDADREYSPEEFPDLIELIVKGRADVVYGSRFLGRHRVFLLTHYLGNRLITFIANVLYNTMLSDMETCYKMMRVEVLRSMTLRSDGFGIEPEITAKVFKRGYRVYEIPITYDGRGYEEGKKITWIDGIVALWVLLKYRFAE
;
A
#
# COMPACT_ATOMS: atom_id res chain seq x y z
N MET A 1 16.97 -7.44 14.85
CA MET A 1 18.27 -7.72 14.20
C MET A 1 18.32 -7.00 12.87
N ALA A 2 19.50 -6.55 12.44
CA ALA A 2 19.70 -6.02 11.10
C ALA A 2 19.55 -7.18 10.06
N LEU A 3 18.96 -6.91 8.91
CA LEU A 3 18.81 -7.87 7.82
C LEU A 3 19.93 -7.65 6.82
N SER A 4 20.55 -8.72 6.34
CA SER A 4 21.50 -8.66 5.23
C SER A 4 20.82 -9.21 3.97
N ASP A 5 20.71 -8.39 2.92
CA ASP A 5 20.11 -8.75 1.62
C ASP A 5 18.68 -9.33 1.73
N PRO A 6 17.70 -8.59 2.32
CA PRO A 6 16.36 -9.10 2.52
C PRO A 6 15.60 -9.30 1.20
N LEU A 7 14.72 -10.30 1.17
CA LEU A 7 13.75 -10.47 0.09
C LEU A 7 12.55 -9.53 0.35
N LEU A 8 12.31 -8.59 -0.56
CA LEU A 8 11.16 -7.69 -0.54
C LEU A 8 9.98 -8.32 -1.29
N SER A 9 8.89 -8.61 -0.60
CA SER A 9 7.62 -8.97 -1.23
C SER A 9 6.84 -7.71 -1.57
N VAL A 10 6.56 -7.49 -2.85
CA VAL A 10 5.75 -6.40 -3.36
C VAL A 10 4.37 -6.94 -3.68
N VAL A 11 3.33 -6.46 -3.00
CA VAL A 11 1.93 -6.85 -3.24
C VAL A 11 1.24 -5.75 -4.02
N MET A 12 0.81 -6.06 -5.24
CA MET A 12 0.19 -5.14 -6.19
C MET A 12 -1.27 -5.52 -6.45
N PRO A 13 -2.24 -4.82 -5.81
CA PRO A 13 -3.65 -4.98 -6.16
C PRO A 13 -3.92 -4.26 -7.48
N VAL A 14 -4.67 -4.91 -8.38
CA VAL A 14 -4.96 -4.40 -9.73
C VAL A 14 -6.46 -4.46 -9.97
N TYR A 15 -7.06 -3.35 -10.42
CA TYR A 15 -8.43 -3.30 -10.92
C TYR A 15 -8.57 -2.23 -11.99
N ASN A 16 -8.79 -2.63 -13.24
CA ASN A 16 -8.94 -1.73 -14.39
C ASN A 16 -7.78 -0.71 -14.51
N GLU A 17 -6.55 -1.23 -14.68
CA GLU A 17 -5.31 -0.44 -14.81
C GLU A 17 -4.53 -0.81 -16.08
N ARG A 18 -5.25 -1.10 -17.19
CA ARG A 18 -4.63 -1.50 -18.47
C ARG A 18 -3.56 -0.53 -18.97
N ALA A 19 -3.75 0.77 -18.72
CA ALA A 19 -2.86 1.83 -19.24
C ALA A 19 -1.55 1.97 -18.44
N SER A 20 -1.48 1.42 -17.23
CA SER A 20 -0.37 1.66 -16.28
C SER A 20 0.31 0.39 -15.79
N VAL A 21 -0.42 -0.72 -15.70
CA VAL A 21 0.03 -1.94 -15.00
C VAL A 21 1.30 -2.54 -15.59
N GLU A 22 1.49 -2.56 -16.91
CA GLU A 22 2.72 -3.07 -17.54
C GLU A 22 3.94 -2.26 -17.12
N GLU A 23 3.84 -0.94 -17.25
CA GLU A 23 4.91 -0.03 -16.83
C GLU A 23 5.27 -0.23 -15.36
N MET A 24 4.27 -0.31 -14.48
CA MET A 24 4.50 -0.47 -13.04
C MET A 24 5.14 -1.81 -12.70
N ILE A 25 4.71 -2.91 -13.33
CA ILE A 25 5.33 -4.23 -13.15
C ILE A 25 6.81 -4.18 -13.56
N ARG A 26 7.11 -3.60 -14.74
CA ARG A 26 8.49 -3.50 -15.23
C ARG A 26 9.35 -2.60 -14.34
N ARG A 27 8.82 -1.48 -13.84
CA ARG A 27 9.52 -0.59 -12.91
C ARG A 27 9.83 -1.30 -11.58
N VAL A 28 8.85 -2.01 -11.01
CA VAL A 28 9.06 -2.79 -9.77
C VAL A 28 10.18 -3.82 -9.97
N LEU A 29 10.14 -4.58 -11.06
CA LEU A 29 11.15 -5.63 -11.32
C LEU A 29 12.53 -5.06 -11.72
N ALA A 30 12.60 -3.80 -12.16
CA ALA A 30 13.86 -3.12 -12.48
C ALA A 30 14.59 -2.58 -11.24
N VAL A 31 13.94 -2.49 -10.08
CA VAL A 31 14.61 -2.08 -8.84
C VAL A 31 15.70 -3.09 -8.48
N LYS A 32 16.91 -2.60 -8.19
CA LYS A 32 18.07 -3.44 -7.88
C LYS A 32 18.00 -4.03 -6.47
N MET A 33 17.04 -4.92 -6.25
CA MET A 33 16.79 -5.62 -4.99
C MET A 33 16.28 -7.03 -5.27
N ARG A 34 16.34 -7.90 -4.28
CA ARG A 34 15.65 -9.20 -4.36
C ARG A 34 14.17 -8.98 -4.16
N ILE A 35 13.38 -9.18 -5.22
CA ILE A 35 11.94 -8.89 -5.24
C ILE A 35 11.15 -10.18 -5.49
N GLN A 36 10.13 -10.40 -4.66
CA GLN A 36 9.00 -11.26 -4.94
C GLN A 36 7.82 -10.36 -5.33
N LEU A 37 7.45 -10.32 -6.60
CA LEU A 37 6.26 -9.58 -7.04
C LEU A 37 5.03 -10.48 -7.01
N ILE A 38 3.97 -10.02 -6.32
CA ILE A 38 2.67 -10.69 -6.19
C ILE A 38 1.60 -9.73 -6.70
N VAL A 39 1.01 -10.05 -7.84
CA VAL A 39 -0.06 -9.27 -8.48
C VAL A 39 -1.39 -9.94 -8.21
N VAL A 40 -2.40 -9.17 -7.82
CA VAL A 40 -3.77 -9.67 -7.60
C VAL A 40 -4.74 -8.86 -8.45
N ASP A 41 -5.25 -9.48 -9.53
CA ASP A 41 -6.29 -8.90 -10.38
C ASP A 41 -7.67 -9.08 -9.73
N ASP A 42 -8.27 -7.97 -9.33
CA ASP A 42 -9.58 -7.93 -8.67
C ASP A 42 -10.75 -7.92 -9.69
N ALA A 43 -10.69 -8.86 -10.65
CA ALA A 43 -11.68 -9.04 -11.72
C ALA A 43 -11.79 -7.84 -12.67
N SER A 44 -10.67 -7.39 -13.21
CA SER A 44 -10.63 -6.30 -14.20
C SER A 44 -11.43 -6.63 -15.46
N THR A 45 -12.08 -5.60 -16.04
CA THR A 45 -12.98 -5.72 -17.22
C THR A 45 -12.51 -4.92 -18.43
N ASP A 46 -11.44 -4.15 -18.31
CA ASP A 46 -10.90 -3.24 -19.34
C ASP A 46 -9.83 -3.86 -20.24
N GLY A 47 -9.59 -5.16 -20.11
CA GLY A 47 -8.53 -5.88 -20.83
C GLY A 47 -7.21 -5.96 -20.04
N THR A 48 -7.17 -5.50 -18.79
CA THR A 48 -6.02 -5.70 -17.88
C THR A 48 -5.70 -7.17 -17.67
N GLY A 49 -6.73 -8.02 -17.48
CA GLY A 49 -6.55 -9.43 -17.20
C GLY A 49 -5.73 -10.19 -18.25
N PRO A 50 -6.09 -10.17 -19.54
CA PRO A 50 -5.28 -10.78 -20.61
C PRO A 50 -3.86 -10.22 -20.70
N LEU A 51 -3.67 -8.92 -20.46
CA LEU A 51 -2.33 -8.32 -20.41
C LEU A 51 -1.50 -8.89 -19.26
N LEU A 52 -2.08 -9.06 -18.08
CA LEU A 52 -1.40 -9.67 -16.94
C LEU A 52 -1.00 -11.13 -17.21
N ASP A 53 -1.80 -11.91 -17.96
CA ASP A 53 -1.44 -13.28 -18.36
C ASP A 53 -0.22 -13.30 -19.29
N GLN A 54 -0.14 -12.34 -20.20
CA GLN A 54 1.02 -12.19 -21.07
C GLN A 54 2.26 -11.82 -20.27
N LEU A 55 2.17 -10.79 -19.45
CA LEU A 55 3.29 -10.29 -18.63
C LEU A 55 3.78 -11.34 -17.61
N GLN A 56 2.87 -12.12 -17.04
CA GLN A 56 3.22 -13.19 -16.10
C GLN A 56 4.04 -14.29 -16.78
N ARG A 57 3.72 -14.67 -18.03
CA ARG A 57 4.52 -15.63 -18.80
C ARG A 57 5.90 -15.08 -19.19
N GLU A 58 5.99 -13.78 -19.44
CA GLU A 58 7.24 -13.11 -19.83
C GLU A 58 8.17 -12.87 -18.63
N LEU A 59 7.63 -12.39 -17.51
CA LEU A 59 8.40 -11.82 -16.40
C LEU A 59 8.43 -12.71 -15.15
N GLY A 60 7.57 -13.76 -15.06
CA GLY A 60 7.66 -14.79 -14.03
C GLY A 60 7.17 -14.40 -12.63
N PHE A 61 6.33 -13.36 -12.48
CA PHE A 61 5.76 -12.99 -11.18
C PHE A 61 4.57 -13.87 -10.77
N THR A 62 4.18 -13.82 -9.49
CA THR A 62 3.00 -14.53 -9.00
C THR A 62 1.74 -13.75 -9.33
N LEU A 63 0.76 -14.39 -9.99
CA LEU A 63 -0.52 -13.78 -10.35
C LEU A 63 -1.69 -14.54 -9.70
N PHE A 64 -2.56 -13.79 -9.01
CA PHE A 64 -3.86 -14.27 -8.54
C PHE A 64 -4.97 -13.49 -9.21
N ARG A 65 -6.18 -14.10 -9.26
CA ARG A 65 -7.38 -13.47 -9.79
C ARG A 65 -8.57 -13.73 -8.89
N HIS A 66 -9.36 -12.70 -8.66
CA HIS A 66 -10.67 -12.85 -8.05
C HIS A 66 -11.74 -13.16 -9.11
N PRO A 67 -12.77 -13.96 -8.79
CA PRO A 67 -13.86 -14.24 -9.72
C PRO A 67 -14.82 -13.04 -9.91
N ARG A 68 -14.78 -12.08 -8.98
CA ARG A 68 -15.55 -10.82 -9.01
C ARG A 68 -14.76 -9.75 -8.25
N ASN A 69 -15.05 -8.48 -8.52
CA ASN A 69 -14.48 -7.38 -7.74
C ASN A 69 -14.85 -7.53 -6.25
N ALA A 70 -13.85 -7.61 -5.41
CA ALA A 70 -13.96 -7.79 -3.96
C ALA A 70 -13.36 -6.62 -3.18
N GLY A 71 -12.70 -5.69 -3.87
CA GLY A 71 -12.09 -4.48 -3.32
C GLY A 71 -10.59 -4.60 -3.03
N LYS A 72 -9.93 -3.44 -2.93
CA LYS A 72 -8.47 -3.32 -2.72
C LYS A 72 -7.98 -4.13 -1.51
N GLY A 73 -8.68 -4.03 -0.39
CA GLY A 73 -8.31 -4.76 0.84
C GLY A 73 -8.40 -6.28 0.68
N ALA A 74 -9.43 -6.78 -0.03
CA ALA A 74 -9.55 -8.21 -0.32
C ALA A 74 -8.40 -8.68 -1.23
N ALA A 75 -8.04 -7.90 -2.26
CA ALA A 75 -6.90 -8.19 -3.13
C ALA A 75 -5.59 -8.19 -2.34
N LEU A 76 -5.36 -7.20 -1.47
CA LEU A 76 -4.19 -7.15 -0.60
C LEU A 76 -4.11 -8.35 0.34
N ARG A 77 -5.20 -8.75 0.99
CA ARG A 77 -5.22 -9.93 1.88
C ARG A 77 -4.88 -11.21 1.11
N ARG A 78 -5.37 -11.34 -0.13
CA ARG A 78 -5.01 -12.47 -1.00
C ARG A 78 -3.52 -12.48 -1.31
N GLY A 79 -2.96 -11.31 -1.66
CA GLY A 79 -1.53 -11.16 -1.92
C GLY A 79 -0.67 -11.41 -0.67
N PHE A 80 -1.07 -10.87 0.48
CA PHE A 80 -0.37 -11.05 1.76
C PHE A 80 -0.26 -12.51 2.19
N ALA A 81 -1.24 -13.34 1.86
CA ALA A 81 -1.19 -14.78 2.13
C ALA A 81 -0.10 -15.52 1.34
N ALA A 82 0.41 -14.92 0.25
CA ALA A 82 1.47 -15.50 -0.60
C ALA A 82 2.86 -14.89 -0.35
N VAL A 83 2.98 -13.98 0.61
CA VAL A 83 4.25 -13.33 0.97
C VAL A 83 5.22 -14.35 1.58
N THR A 84 6.40 -14.45 0.98
CA THR A 84 7.50 -15.32 1.43
C THR A 84 8.77 -14.55 1.82
N GLY A 85 8.82 -13.24 1.52
CA GLY A 85 9.95 -12.38 1.83
C GLY A 85 10.10 -12.05 3.31
N ASP A 86 11.14 -11.29 3.63
CA ASP A 86 11.44 -10.79 4.97
C ASP A 86 10.69 -9.48 5.27
N ILE A 87 10.44 -8.71 4.22
CA ILE A 87 9.78 -7.41 4.26
C ILE A 87 8.69 -7.39 3.19
N VAL A 88 7.60 -6.67 3.46
CA VAL A 88 6.50 -6.51 2.51
C VAL A 88 6.20 -5.03 2.30
N VAL A 89 5.83 -4.67 1.07
CA VAL A 89 5.33 -3.34 0.69
C VAL A 89 4.09 -3.49 -0.17
N ILE A 90 3.18 -2.53 -0.04
CA ILE A 90 2.05 -2.36 -0.95
C ILE A 90 2.47 -1.43 -2.08
N GLN A 91 2.19 -1.81 -3.33
CA GLN A 91 2.42 -1.01 -4.52
C GLN A 91 1.13 -0.94 -5.33
N ASP A 92 0.55 0.23 -5.48
CA ASP A 92 -0.59 0.40 -6.38
C ASP A 92 -0.15 0.26 -7.85
N ALA A 93 -1.05 -0.25 -8.71
CA ALA A 93 -0.76 -0.51 -10.12
C ALA A 93 -0.83 0.74 -11.01
N ASP A 94 -1.14 1.89 -10.42
CA ASP A 94 -1.12 3.18 -11.09
C ASP A 94 0.27 3.85 -11.02
N ARG A 95 0.40 5.04 -11.63
CA ARG A 95 1.67 5.78 -11.69
C ARG A 95 1.85 6.77 -10.54
N GLU A 96 1.00 6.72 -9.54
CA GLU A 96 1.02 7.73 -8.46
C GLU A 96 2.24 7.60 -7.55
N TYR A 97 2.76 6.36 -7.37
CA TYR A 97 3.91 6.04 -6.52
C TYR A 97 5.09 5.49 -7.34
N SER A 98 6.30 5.74 -6.86
CA SER A 98 7.56 5.39 -7.54
C SER A 98 8.27 4.21 -6.87
N PRO A 99 8.32 3.01 -7.50
CA PRO A 99 9.03 1.85 -6.94
C PRO A 99 10.53 2.08 -6.73
N GLU A 100 11.10 3.04 -7.44
CA GLU A 100 12.51 3.46 -7.31
C GLU A 100 12.86 3.96 -5.91
N GLU A 101 11.84 4.29 -5.08
CA GLU A 101 12.00 4.74 -3.69
C GLU A 101 12.01 3.57 -2.68
N PHE A 102 11.84 2.31 -3.11
CA PHE A 102 11.94 1.16 -2.21
C PHE A 102 13.27 1.08 -1.42
N PRO A 103 14.44 1.40 -2.01
CA PRO A 103 15.69 1.41 -1.25
C PRO A 103 15.67 2.39 -0.05
N ASP A 104 15.06 3.54 -0.19
CA ASP A 104 14.96 4.52 0.89
C ASP A 104 13.96 4.07 1.98
N LEU A 105 12.82 3.48 1.56
CA LEU A 105 11.81 2.95 2.48
C LEU A 105 12.35 1.78 3.32
N ILE A 106 13.15 0.89 2.72
CA ILE A 106 13.62 -0.32 3.39
C ILE A 106 14.78 -0.06 4.35
N GLU A 107 15.53 1.01 4.14
CA GLU A 107 16.79 1.28 4.85
C GLU A 107 16.66 1.23 6.38
N LEU A 108 15.62 1.88 6.93
CA LEU A 108 15.41 1.92 8.38
C LEU A 108 15.01 0.56 8.96
N ILE A 109 14.31 -0.27 8.18
CA ILE A 109 13.94 -1.63 8.57
C ILE A 109 15.18 -2.52 8.58
N VAL A 110 15.99 -2.45 7.53
CA VAL A 110 17.23 -3.22 7.39
C VAL A 110 18.20 -2.89 8.52
N LYS A 111 18.34 -1.60 8.86
CA LYS A 111 19.15 -1.13 9.99
C LYS A 111 18.58 -1.49 11.38
N GLY A 112 17.40 -2.11 11.44
CA GLY A 112 16.75 -2.49 12.69
C GLY A 112 16.21 -1.32 13.52
N ARG A 113 16.08 -0.12 12.92
CA ARG A 113 15.51 1.07 13.56
C ARG A 113 14.01 1.09 13.56
N ALA A 114 13.38 0.67 12.45
CA ALA A 114 11.94 0.62 12.25
C ALA A 114 11.44 -0.81 12.11
N ASP A 115 10.20 -1.04 12.49
CA ASP A 115 9.42 -2.26 12.18
C ASP A 115 8.50 -2.00 10.99
N VAL A 116 8.07 -0.72 10.83
CA VAL A 116 7.21 -0.22 9.75
C VAL A 116 7.72 1.14 9.28
N VAL A 117 7.69 1.38 7.97
CA VAL A 117 8.01 2.68 7.36
C VAL A 117 6.86 3.10 6.46
N TYR A 118 6.37 4.32 6.64
CA TYR A 118 5.37 4.96 5.80
C TYR A 118 6.04 5.97 4.87
N GLY A 119 5.69 5.92 3.59
CA GLY A 119 6.07 6.97 2.63
C GLY A 119 5.05 8.09 2.65
N SER A 120 5.41 9.26 3.22
CA SER A 120 4.50 10.40 3.28
C SER A 120 4.50 11.22 2.01
N ARG A 121 3.34 11.38 1.40
CA ARG A 121 3.11 12.25 0.24
C ARG A 121 3.21 13.73 0.57
N PHE A 122 3.06 14.09 1.85
CA PHE A 122 3.07 15.50 2.31
C PHE A 122 4.45 15.98 2.76
N LEU A 123 5.41 15.09 2.94
CA LEU A 123 6.79 15.43 3.30
C LEU A 123 7.72 15.52 2.08
N GLY A 124 7.33 14.92 0.94
CA GLY A 124 8.13 14.85 -0.27
C GLY A 124 7.65 15.76 -1.39
N ARG A 125 8.22 15.55 -2.57
CA ARG A 125 7.80 16.25 -3.80
C ARG A 125 6.48 15.67 -4.28
N HIS A 126 5.49 16.51 -4.55
CA HIS A 126 4.20 16.05 -5.02
C HIS A 126 3.57 17.02 -6.00
N ARG A 127 2.75 16.50 -6.92
CA ARG A 127 1.82 17.31 -7.72
C ARG A 127 0.86 18.01 -6.75
N VAL A 128 0.53 19.28 -7.02
CA VAL A 128 -0.38 20.06 -6.16
C VAL A 128 -1.73 19.34 -6.01
N PHE A 129 -2.13 19.12 -4.76
CA PHE A 129 -3.39 18.44 -4.43
C PHE A 129 -4.60 19.33 -4.64
N LEU A 130 -5.76 18.71 -4.88
CA LEU A 130 -7.03 19.38 -4.72
C LEU A 130 -7.24 19.68 -3.24
N LEU A 131 -7.57 20.93 -2.91
CA LEU A 131 -7.71 21.40 -1.51
C LEU A 131 -8.66 20.52 -0.70
N THR A 132 -9.78 20.09 -1.27
CA THR A 132 -10.77 19.24 -0.60
C THR A 132 -10.18 17.86 -0.23
N HIS A 133 -9.41 17.25 -1.11
CA HIS A 133 -8.73 15.97 -0.85
C HIS A 133 -7.61 16.12 0.19
N TYR A 134 -6.87 17.22 0.12
CA TYR A 134 -5.85 17.54 1.11
C TYR A 134 -6.45 17.69 2.50
N LEU A 135 -7.52 18.52 2.64
CA LEU A 135 -8.17 18.75 3.91
C LEU A 135 -8.82 17.47 4.47
N GLY A 136 -9.47 16.67 3.63
CA GLY A 136 -10.04 15.37 4.03
C GLY A 136 -8.97 14.43 4.57
N ASN A 137 -7.86 14.27 3.85
CA ASN A 137 -6.76 13.41 4.28
C ASN A 137 -6.12 13.91 5.59
N ARG A 138 -5.89 15.22 5.72
CA ARG A 138 -5.36 15.83 6.95
C ARG A 138 -6.27 15.62 8.15
N LEU A 139 -7.59 15.74 7.95
CA LEU A 139 -8.57 15.50 9.02
C LEU A 139 -8.55 14.03 9.47
N ILE A 140 -8.58 13.08 8.54
CA ILE A 140 -8.52 11.64 8.87
C ILE A 140 -7.21 11.31 9.58
N THR A 141 -6.08 11.81 9.08
CA THR A 141 -4.78 11.64 9.72
C THR A 141 -4.75 12.25 11.13
N PHE A 142 -5.31 13.45 11.32
CA PHE A 142 -5.42 14.08 12.64
C PHE A 142 -6.24 13.22 13.63
N ILE A 143 -7.36 12.67 13.18
CA ILE A 143 -8.19 11.79 14.03
C ILE A 143 -7.43 10.50 14.38
N ALA A 144 -6.71 9.90 13.42
CA ALA A 144 -5.84 8.75 13.69
C ALA A 144 -4.77 9.09 14.74
N ASN A 145 -4.14 10.26 14.62
CA ASN A 145 -3.13 10.73 15.56
C ASN A 145 -3.68 10.87 16.99
N VAL A 146 -4.88 11.43 17.13
CA VAL A 146 -5.55 11.55 18.44
C VAL A 146 -5.92 10.18 19.01
N LEU A 147 -6.51 9.28 18.19
CA LEU A 147 -6.97 7.97 18.64
C LEU A 147 -5.83 7.06 19.08
N TYR A 148 -4.69 7.12 18.41
CA TYR A 148 -3.57 6.21 18.62
C TYR A 148 -2.35 6.88 19.29
N ASN A 149 -2.48 8.14 19.70
CA ASN A 149 -1.41 8.94 20.32
C ASN A 149 -0.12 8.91 19.49
N THR A 150 -0.21 9.31 18.24
CA THR A 150 0.88 9.30 17.27
C THR A 150 0.99 10.64 16.54
N MET A 151 1.99 10.81 15.67
CA MET A 151 2.24 12.05 14.93
C MET A 151 2.55 11.72 13.45
N LEU A 152 1.62 11.01 12.80
CA LEU A 152 1.73 10.78 11.37
C LEU A 152 1.40 12.06 10.59
N SER A 153 2.07 12.24 9.45
CA SER A 153 1.73 13.28 8.48
C SER A 153 0.76 12.77 7.40
N ASP A 154 0.78 11.47 7.09
CA ASP A 154 -0.01 10.85 6.01
C ASP A 154 -0.43 9.41 6.35
N MET A 155 -1.59 9.24 6.99
CA MET A 155 -2.11 7.92 7.36
C MET A 155 -2.62 7.12 6.14
N GLU A 156 -3.16 7.79 5.12
CA GLU A 156 -3.79 7.18 3.94
C GLU A 156 -2.79 6.81 2.83
N THR A 157 -1.49 6.95 3.07
CA THR A 157 -0.48 6.56 2.08
C THR A 157 -0.58 5.07 1.75
N CYS A 158 -0.45 4.72 0.46
CA CYS A 158 -0.30 3.33 0.02
C CYS A 158 1.04 2.74 0.49
N TYR A 159 2.12 3.53 0.44
CA TYR A 159 3.45 3.06 0.83
C TYR A 159 3.56 2.81 2.33
N LYS A 160 3.15 1.60 2.71
CA LYS A 160 3.36 1.02 4.03
C LYS A 160 4.27 -0.20 3.87
N MET A 161 5.56 0.01 4.12
CA MET A 161 6.55 -1.06 4.12
C MET A 161 6.74 -1.58 5.54
N MET A 162 6.75 -2.90 5.73
CA MET A 162 6.86 -3.47 7.07
C MET A 162 7.58 -4.82 7.06
N ARG A 163 8.10 -5.22 8.20
CA ARG A 163 8.56 -6.59 8.43
C ARG A 163 7.41 -7.57 8.27
N VAL A 164 7.69 -8.74 7.71
CA VAL A 164 6.65 -9.77 7.51
C VAL A 164 6.08 -10.25 8.85
N GLU A 165 6.86 -10.24 9.94
CA GLU A 165 6.35 -10.57 11.28
C GLU A 165 5.26 -9.60 11.74
N VAL A 166 5.39 -8.31 11.41
CA VAL A 166 4.36 -7.29 11.68
C VAL A 166 3.07 -7.65 10.93
N LEU A 167 3.17 -7.91 9.63
CA LEU A 167 2.01 -8.32 8.83
C LEU A 167 1.35 -9.58 9.40
N ARG A 168 2.13 -10.60 9.72
CA ARG A 168 1.62 -11.89 10.26
C ARG A 168 1.02 -11.77 11.65
N SER A 169 1.37 -10.75 12.42
CA SER A 169 0.78 -10.48 13.73
C SER A 169 -0.66 -9.95 13.66
N MET A 170 -1.10 -9.52 12.46
CA MET A 170 -2.39 -8.85 12.26
C MET A 170 -3.34 -9.71 11.44
N THR A 171 -4.59 -9.84 11.91
CA THR A 171 -5.68 -10.38 11.10
C THR A 171 -6.41 -9.24 10.42
N LEU A 172 -6.16 -9.01 9.13
CA LEU A 172 -6.80 -7.95 8.35
C LEU A 172 -8.16 -8.42 7.83
N ARG A 173 -9.17 -7.53 7.88
CA ARG A 173 -10.57 -7.86 7.56
C ARG A 173 -11.23 -6.94 6.55
N SER A 174 -10.73 -5.70 6.37
CA SER A 174 -11.29 -4.73 5.43
C SER A 174 -11.14 -5.20 3.99
N ASP A 175 -12.22 -5.07 3.21
CA ASP A 175 -12.24 -5.47 1.80
C ASP A 175 -11.91 -4.30 0.84
N GLY A 176 -12.32 -3.08 1.18
CA GLY A 176 -12.10 -1.86 0.38
C GLY A 176 -10.93 -1.01 0.88
N PHE A 177 -11.05 0.31 0.70
CA PHE A 177 -10.04 1.31 1.12
C PHE A 177 -9.91 1.46 2.65
N GLY A 178 -10.76 0.82 3.45
CA GLY A 178 -10.57 0.71 4.90
C GLY A 178 -9.35 -0.11 5.33
N ILE A 179 -8.61 -0.71 4.39
CA ILE A 179 -7.42 -1.52 4.69
C ILE A 179 -6.26 -0.69 5.21
N GLU A 180 -6.03 0.52 4.67
CA GLU A 180 -4.97 1.43 5.12
C GLU A 180 -5.18 1.90 6.58
N PRO A 181 -6.36 2.42 6.97
CA PRO A 181 -6.63 2.75 8.37
C PRO A 181 -6.64 1.52 9.28
N GLU A 182 -7.06 0.34 8.80
CA GLU A 182 -6.99 -0.90 9.58
C GLU A 182 -5.55 -1.30 9.90
N ILE A 183 -4.66 -1.29 8.91
CA ILE A 183 -3.23 -1.56 9.11
C ILE A 183 -2.66 -0.56 10.11
N THR A 184 -2.93 0.72 9.92
CA THR A 184 -2.43 1.79 10.79
C THR A 184 -2.90 1.59 12.24
N ALA A 185 -4.19 1.36 12.44
CA ALA A 185 -4.76 1.10 13.76
C ALA A 185 -4.07 -0.07 14.47
N LYS A 186 -3.90 -1.19 13.78
CA LYS A 186 -3.31 -2.42 14.33
C LYS A 186 -1.82 -2.31 14.56
N VAL A 187 -1.09 -1.60 13.73
CA VAL A 187 0.35 -1.33 13.91
C VAL A 187 0.60 -0.53 15.18
N PHE A 188 -0.09 0.61 15.34
CA PHE A 188 0.09 1.46 16.53
C PHE A 188 -0.45 0.81 17.81
N LYS A 189 -1.57 0.10 17.73
CA LYS A 189 -2.12 -0.62 18.91
C LYS A 189 -1.17 -1.69 19.44
N ARG A 190 -0.32 -2.28 18.59
CA ARG A 190 0.71 -3.26 18.98
C ARG A 190 2.05 -2.64 19.38
N GLY A 191 2.20 -1.32 19.30
CA GLY A 191 3.40 -0.61 19.73
C GLY A 191 4.62 -0.81 18.83
N TYR A 192 4.41 -1.11 17.53
CA TYR A 192 5.50 -1.22 16.57
C TYR A 192 6.17 0.15 16.33
N ARG A 193 7.47 0.13 16.05
CA ARG A 193 8.25 1.34 15.74
C ARG A 193 7.97 1.76 14.31
N VAL A 194 7.19 2.84 14.15
CA VAL A 194 6.82 3.41 12.86
C VAL A 194 7.67 4.64 12.58
N TYR A 195 8.17 4.73 11.35
CA TYR A 195 8.85 5.91 10.82
C TYR A 195 8.13 6.41 9.59
N GLU A 196 8.18 7.70 9.33
CA GLU A 196 7.78 8.30 8.06
C GLU A 196 8.99 8.83 7.33
N ILE A 197 9.01 8.64 6.00
CA ILE A 197 9.97 9.27 5.11
C ILE A 197 9.24 10.01 3.98
N PRO A 198 9.84 11.09 3.42
CA PRO A 198 9.26 11.74 2.25
C PRO A 198 9.30 10.83 1.03
N ILE A 199 8.24 10.85 0.23
CA ILE A 199 8.18 10.20 -1.09
C ILE A 199 7.70 11.18 -2.15
N THR A 200 7.97 10.87 -3.41
CA THR A 200 7.38 11.57 -4.56
C THR A 200 5.97 11.03 -4.82
N TYR A 201 5.05 11.91 -5.18
CA TYR A 201 3.67 11.54 -5.45
C TYR A 201 3.08 12.32 -6.62
N ASP A 202 2.67 11.59 -7.66
CA ASP A 202 2.06 12.14 -8.88
C ASP A 202 0.55 11.83 -8.92
N GLY A 203 -0.20 12.46 -8.02
CA GLY A 203 -1.63 12.19 -7.84
C GLY A 203 -2.46 12.44 -9.09
N ARG A 204 -3.34 11.48 -9.43
CA ARG A 204 -4.29 11.57 -10.54
C ARG A 204 -5.47 12.51 -10.23
N GLY A 205 -5.95 13.20 -11.27
CA GLY A 205 -7.24 13.88 -11.23
C GLY A 205 -8.43 12.93 -11.42
N TYR A 206 -9.65 13.45 -11.27
CA TYR A 206 -10.87 12.65 -11.53
C TYR A 206 -10.96 12.16 -12.98
N GLU A 207 -10.54 13.01 -13.93
CA GLU A 207 -10.50 12.66 -15.36
C GLU A 207 -9.48 11.55 -15.68
N GLU A 208 -8.49 11.36 -14.80
CA GLU A 208 -7.45 10.35 -14.91
C GLU A 208 -7.80 9.03 -14.17
N GLY A 209 -9.07 8.86 -13.76
CA GLY A 209 -9.57 7.59 -13.19
C GLY A 209 -9.40 7.43 -11.68
N LYS A 210 -9.37 8.53 -10.91
CA LYS A 210 -9.34 8.48 -9.44
C LYS A 210 -10.57 7.77 -8.88
N LYS A 211 -10.37 6.71 -8.10
CA LYS A 211 -11.42 5.80 -7.60
C LYS A 211 -11.94 6.17 -6.21
N ILE A 212 -11.17 6.93 -5.42
CA ILE A 212 -11.50 7.27 -4.02
C ILE A 212 -12.59 8.34 -3.97
N THR A 213 -13.59 8.13 -3.11
CA THR A 213 -14.74 9.01 -2.88
C THR A 213 -14.80 9.53 -1.43
N TRP A 214 -15.66 10.49 -1.14
CA TRP A 214 -15.88 10.97 0.24
C TRP A 214 -16.44 9.88 1.18
N ILE A 215 -17.15 8.87 0.63
CA ILE A 215 -17.66 7.72 1.39
C ILE A 215 -16.49 6.91 1.99
N ASP A 216 -15.40 6.77 1.24
CA ASP A 216 -14.21 6.06 1.72
C ASP A 216 -13.59 6.76 2.93
N GLY A 217 -13.69 8.09 3.00
CA GLY A 217 -13.30 8.87 4.17
C GLY A 217 -14.14 8.54 5.42
N ILE A 218 -15.45 8.36 5.27
CA ILE A 218 -16.33 7.92 6.38
C ILE A 218 -15.98 6.49 6.81
N VAL A 219 -15.74 5.61 5.84
CA VAL A 219 -15.30 4.23 6.12
C VAL A 219 -13.99 4.23 6.88
N ALA A 220 -13.02 5.06 6.48
CA ALA A 220 -11.73 5.19 7.16
C ALA A 220 -11.91 5.60 8.63
N LEU A 221 -12.73 6.61 8.91
CA LEU A 221 -13.05 7.06 10.27
C LEU A 221 -13.71 5.95 11.10
N TRP A 222 -14.68 5.27 10.53
CA TRP A 222 -15.32 4.13 11.18
C TRP A 222 -14.32 3.01 11.50
N VAL A 223 -13.44 2.66 10.58
CA VAL A 223 -12.43 1.63 10.77
C VAL A 223 -11.45 2.02 11.88
N LEU A 224 -10.98 3.28 11.91
CA LEU A 224 -10.12 3.78 12.98
C LEU A 224 -10.79 3.66 14.35
N LEU A 225 -12.05 4.09 14.47
CA LEU A 225 -12.82 3.98 15.71
C LEU A 225 -13.05 2.52 16.10
N LYS A 226 -13.49 1.68 15.15
CA LYS A 226 -13.74 0.26 15.38
C LYS A 226 -12.50 -0.43 15.98
N TYR A 227 -11.34 -0.29 15.32
CA TYR A 227 -10.13 -0.99 15.75
C TYR A 227 -9.40 -0.30 16.93
N ARG A 228 -9.83 0.87 17.34
CA ARG A 228 -9.39 1.42 18.65
C ARG A 228 -9.90 0.57 19.80
N PHE A 229 -11.15 0.07 19.72
CA PHE A 229 -11.85 -0.63 20.79
C PHE A 229 -12.02 -2.14 20.53
N ALA A 230 -11.95 -2.61 19.30
CA ALA A 230 -12.02 -4.02 18.90
C ALA A 230 -10.67 -4.52 18.34
N GLU A 231 -10.57 -5.85 18.12
CA GLU A 231 -9.46 -6.49 17.40
C GLU A 231 -9.84 -6.83 15.95
#